data_64964828f2ae8a55c74ec13f27796f3a
#
_entry.id   64964828f2ae8a55c74ec13f27796f3a
#
_cell.length_a   1.000
_cell.length_b   1.000
_cell.length_c   1.000
_cell.angle_alpha   90.00
_cell.angle_beta   90.00
_cell.angle_gamma   90.00
#
_symmetry.space_group_name_H-M   'P 1'
#
loop_
_entity.id
_entity.type
_entity.pdbx_description
1 polymer ?
#
loop_
_entity_poly.entity_id
_entity_poly.type
_entity_poly.pdbx_seq_one_letter_code
_entity_poly.pdbx_strand_id
1 'polypeptide(L)'
;MTITYQIAIDQNDDGIFSVDERITAEVLRAEWQLGLASAESVLSQTARATIIHGNHDRAFSPELTSTLIGKRLRIQSDDGTTVRTHFTGAIDSILPTTGQVTANGHPPQADIIVLGRERELAQQTVSLPLQTDVRADTLIQQILDSVSWRYAVLDGRCIIGRDSIGSSDIFPTQVISTQLDTGKSVFPYIGGVADESNRALDWLQRVVSTEDGYFFFNREGDAIFYNRHHLLTNDTVQATFDDDMTELIYDFGTVYNDLSLTLYPRRLGADNTILWSLNAPLAIDRDSFVTLRVAYNVDDIAVGAVDVVTPIAEYSAFSHPTILTNDQTYAVRVIARQINVDDAVLEIRNQSNRKIYLTELALRGTPLIADQAVTLNQQDSYSMARFGRYPRSYDMPLLNDVDEAKDMLAYDLSLWSEPCGIVRQLHTDTQHHPTEVLARRLFDRITI
;
A
#
# COMPACT_ATOMS: atom_id res chain seq x y z
N MET A 1 22.63 12.29 31.84
CA MET A 1 21.27 12.45 31.30
C MET A 1 20.47 11.23 31.69
N THR A 2 19.26 11.39 32.25
CA THR A 2 18.41 10.25 32.62
C THR A 2 17.33 10.10 31.54
N ILE A 3 17.35 8.99 30.83
CA ILE A 3 16.34 8.67 29.81
C ILE A 3 15.27 7.78 30.46
N THR A 4 14.03 8.17 30.30
CA THR A 4 12.88 7.36 30.74
C THR A 4 12.09 6.89 29.53
N TYR A 5 11.75 5.61 29.49
CA TYR A 5 10.87 5.07 28.45
C TYR A 5 9.43 5.03 28.94
N GLN A 6 8.51 5.26 28.03
CA GLN A 6 7.07 5.22 28.29
C GLN A 6 6.41 4.34 27.24
N ILE A 7 5.66 3.35 27.72
CA ILE A 7 4.89 2.44 26.88
C ILE A 7 3.44 2.56 27.33
N ALA A 8 2.55 2.90 26.41
CA ALA A 8 1.14 3.13 26.70
C ALA A 8 0.24 2.45 25.64
N ILE A 9 -0.92 1.98 26.09
CA ILE A 9 -1.96 1.38 25.26
C ILE A 9 -3.16 2.33 25.29
N ASP A 10 -3.61 2.79 24.13
CA ASP A 10 -4.84 3.58 23.98
C ASP A 10 -6.05 2.67 24.23
N GLN A 11 -6.47 2.55 25.47
CA GLN A 11 -7.52 1.61 25.91
C GLN A 11 -8.93 2.09 25.54
N ASN A 12 -9.13 3.40 25.54
CA ASN A 12 -10.43 4.02 25.26
C ASN A 12 -10.62 4.38 23.77
N ASP A 13 -9.58 4.16 22.95
CA ASP A 13 -9.56 4.43 21.50
C ASP A 13 -9.78 5.93 21.15
N ASP A 14 -9.37 6.85 22.01
CA ASP A 14 -9.49 8.29 21.74
C ASP A 14 -8.26 8.90 21.04
N GLY A 15 -7.21 8.10 20.85
CA GLY A 15 -5.94 8.49 20.23
C GLY A 15 -5.01 9.26 21.16
N ILE A 16 -5.40 9.45 22.41
CA ILE A 16 -4.62 10.11 23.43
C ILE A 16 -4.06 9.02 24.34
N PHE A 17 -2.76 9.02 24.54
CA PHE A 17 -2.12 8.10 25.46
C PHE A 17 -1.96 8.77 26.82
N SER A 18 -2.95 8.59 27.67
CA SER A 18 -3.00 9.20 29.01
C SER A 18 -2.02 8.54 29.98
N VAL A 19 -1.82 9.16 31.15
CA VAL A 19 -0.93 8.60 32.17
C VAL A 19 -1.47 7.27 32.72
N ASP A 20 -2.78 7.12 32.82
CA ASP A 20 -3.43 5.94 33.34
C ASP A 20 -3.38 4.76 32.37
N GLU A 21 -3.06 4.99 31.12
CA GLU A 21 -2.92 3.97 30.06
C GLU A 21 -1.47 3.46 29.92
N ARG A 22 -0.57 3.94 30.77
CA ARG A 22 0.83 3.50 30.76
C ARG A 22 0.99 2.16 31.40
N ILE A 23 1.65 1.26 30.69
CA ILE A 23 1.99 -0.09 31.18
C ILE A 23 3.47 -0.22 31.55
N THR A 24 4.23 0.85 31.50
CA THR A 24 5.69 0.86 31.63
C THR A 24 6.21 0.22 32.91
N ALA A 25 5.47 0.33 34.01
CA ALA A 25 5.94 -0.09 35.34
C ALA A 25 6.26 -1.60 35.41
N GLU A 26 5.59 -2.44 34.65
CA GLU A 26 5.75 -3.90 34.65
C GLU A 26 6.38 -4.44 33.36
N VAL A 27 6.87 -3.55 32.47
CA VAL A 27 7.58 -3.97 31.26
C VAL A 27 8.97 -4.48 31.66
N LEU A 28 9.24 -5.72 31.27
CA LEU A 28 10.52 -6.39 31.50
C LEU A 28 11.48 -6.18 30.35
N ARG A 29 10.96 -6.16 29.11
CA ARG A 29 11.72 -5.96 27.88
C ARG A 29 10.80 -5.39 26.82
N ALA A 30 11.34 -4.50 26.00
CA ALA A 30 10.69 -4.02 24.78
C ALA A 30 11.70 -4.00 23.63
N GLU A 31 11.28 -4.54 22.52
CA GLU A 31 12.04 -4.56 21.25
C GLU A 31 11.13 -4.09 20.15
N TRP A 32 11.66 -3.27 19.24
CA TRP A 32 10.92 -2.85 18.05
C TRP A 32 11.83 -2.76 16.84
N GLN A 33 11.24 -2.96 15.69
CA GLN A 33 11.91 -2.93 14.40
C GLN A 33 11.04 -2.15 13.40
N LEU A 34 11.67 -1.21 12.71
CA LEU A 34 11.12 -0.49 11.57
C LEU A 34 12.14 -0.55 10.44
N GLY A 35 11.69 -0.45 9.21
CA GLY A 35 12.55 -0.27 8.05
C GLY A 35 12.36 -1.26 6.95
N LEU A 36 13.29 -1.23 6.01
CA LEU A 36 13.31 -2.07 4.82
C LEU A 36 13.90 -3.45 5.13
N ALA A 37 13.50 -4.45 4.33
CA ALA A 37 14.07 -5.80 4.42
C ALA A 37 15.55 -5.83 4.00
N SER A 38 15.87 -5.04 2.98
CA SER A 38 17.19 -4.89 2.40
C SER A 38 17.34 -3.50 1.78
N ALA A 39 18.55 -3.14 1.39
CA ALA A 39 18.82 -1.88 0.66
C ALA A 39 18.10 -1.81 -0.70
N GLU A 40 17.69 -2.95 -1.24
CA GLU A 40 17.01 -3.06 -2.54
C GLU A 40 15.48 -3.06 -2.41
N SER A 41 14.96 -3.10 -1.18
CA SER A 41 13.52 -3.09 -0.93
C SER A 41 12.97 -1.67 -1.08
N VAL A 42 11.91 -1.51 -1.85
CA VAL A 42 11.23 -0.22 -2.07
C VAL A 42 10.13 0.05 -1.04
N LEU A 43 9.60 -1.00 -0.41
CA LEU A 43 8.62 -0.90 0.68
C LEU A 43 9.21 -1.36 2.00
N SER A 44 8.79 -0.69 3.09
CA SER A 44 9.11 -1.17 4.44
C SER A 44 8.49 -2.53 4.71
N GLN A 45 9.20 -3.32 5.51
CA GLN A 45 8.57 -4.47 6.17
C GLN A 45 7.50 -3.98 7.15
N THR A 46 6.55 -4.85 7.47
CA THR A 46 5.62 -4.56 8.55
C THR A 46 6.40 -4.29 9.83
N ALA A 47 6.33 -3.06 10.30
CA ALA A 47 6.95 -2.65 11.55
C ALA A 47 6.40 -3.51 12.69
N ARG A 48 7.28 -3.95 13.58
CA ARG A 48 6.93 -4.85 14.67
C ARG A 48 7.55 -4.41 15.98
N ALA A 49 6.76 -4.50 17.06
CA ALA A 49 7.27 -4.44 18.41
C ALA A 49 6.86 -5.69 19.20
N THR A 50 7.73 -6.12 20.09
CA THR A 50 7.47 -7.20 21.06
C THR A 50 7.77 -6.67 22.44
N ILE A 51 6.77 -6.72 23.33
CA ILE A 51 6.87 -6.23 24.69
C ILE A 51 6.62 -7.39 25.62
N ILE A 52 7.58 -7.68 26.47
CA ILE A 52 7.46 -8.68 27.53
C ILE A 52 7.04 -7.93 28.80
N HIS A 53 5.83 -8.20 29.25
CA HIS A 53 5.22 -7.57 30.42
C HIS A 53 5.01 -8.55 31.55
N GLY A 54 5.22 -8.15 32.79
CA GLY A 54 4.81 -8.93 33.96
C GLY A 54 3.28 -9.09 33.96
N ASN A 55 2.80 -10.31 34.24
CA ASN A 55 1.36 -10.63 34.20
C ASN A 55 0.90 -11.26 35.50
N HIS A 56 1.35 -10.69 36.62
CA HIS A 56 1.08 -11.21 37.95
C HIS A 56 -0.39 -11.14 38.34
N ASP A 57 -1.06 -10.07 37.93
CA ASP A 57 -2.48 -9.81 38.14
C ASP A 57 -3.38 -10.40 37.06
N ARG A 58 -2.78 -11.08 36.06
CA ARG A 58 -3.46 -11.62 34.87
C ARG A 58 -4.11 -10.56 33.97
N ALA A 59 -3.70 -9.30 34.10
CA ALA A 59 -4.25 -8.18 33.31
C ALA A 59 -4.15 -8.42 31.79
N PHE A 60 -3.20 -9.21 31.33
CA PHE A 60 -3.00 -9.56 29.92
C PHE A 60 -3.43 -11.01 29.59
N SER A 61 -4.31 -11.59 30.38
CA SER A 61 -4.86 -12.93 30.08
C SER A 61 -6.09 -12.82 29.16
N PRO A 62 -6.21 -13.65 28.10
CA PRO A 62 -7.26 -13.52 27.08
C PRO A 62 -8.68 -13.55 27.65
N GLU A 63 -8.89 -14.27 28.71
CA GLU A 63 -10.20 -14.37 29.39
C GLU A 63 -10.62 -13.07 30.09
N LEU A 64 -9.67 -12.16 30.38
CA LEU A 64 -9.94 -10.87 31.02
C LEU A 64 -9.78 -9.68 30.08
N THR A 65 -8.96 -9.79 29.04
CA THR A 65 -8.49 -8.64 28.24
C THR A 65 -8.55 -8.84 26.74
N SER A 66 -9.52 -9.63 26.25
CA SER A 66 -9.75 -9.79 24.79
C SER A 66 -9.98 -8.47 24.04
N THR A 67 -10.37 -7.42 24.78
CA THR A 67 -10.62 -6.08 24.24
C THR A 67 -9.35 -5.29 23.86
N LEU A 68 -8.18 -5.75 24.27
CA LEU A 68 -6.92 -5.07 23.95
C LEU A 68 -6.40 -5.37 22.53
N ILE A 69 -6.84 -6.48 21.93
CA ILE A 69 -6.44 -6.82 20.56
C ILE A 69 -6.90 -5.72 19.61
N GLY A 70 -5.93 -5.20 18.83
CA GLY A 70 -6.11 -4.11 17.89
C GLY A 70 -6.11 -2.72 18.50
N LYS A 71 -5.97 -2.57 19.80
CA LYS A 71 -5.72 -1.27 20.44
C LYS A 71 -4.36 -0.73 20.03
N ARG A 72 -4.25 0.61 19.93
CA ARG A 72 -2.96 1.25 19.63
C ARG A 72 -2.01 1.13 20.82
N LEU A 73 -0.75 0.92 20.49
CA LEU A 73 0.34 0.97 21.45
C LEU A 73 1.41 1.92 20.93
N ARG A 74 1.98 2.72 21.82
CA ARG A 74 3.04 3.66 21.55
C ARG A 74 4.22 3.49 22.48
N ILE A 75 5.44 3.53 21.92
CA ILE A 75 6.69 3.51 22.68
C ILE A 75 7.35 4.89 22.50
N GLN A 76 7.67 5.54 23.61
CA GLN A 76 8.33 6.83 23.67
C GLN A 76 9.51 6.83 24.60
N SER A 77 10.45 7.75 24.38
CA SER A 77 11.48 8.11 25.36
C SER A 77 11.35 9.58 25.72
N ASP A 78 11.71 9.89 26.94
CA ASP A 78 11.80 11.25 27.47
C ASP A 78 13.19 11.44 28.08
N ASP A 79 13.92 12.41 27.55
CA ASP A 79 15.27 12.79 28.03
C ASP A 79 15.23 13.95 29.02
N GLY A 80 14.04 14.36 29.44
CA GLY A 80 13.81 15.51 30.33
C GLY A 80 13.68 16.84 29.59
N THR A 81 13.98 16.88 28.29
CA THR A 81 13.83 18.05 27.42
C THR A 81 12.93 17.78 26.22
N THR A 82 12.98 16.58 25.70
CA THR A 82 12.27 16.18 24.48
C THR A 82 11.67 14.78 24.62
N VAL A 83 10.39 14.68 24.34
CA VAL A 83 9.71 13.39 24.20
C VAL A 83 9.78 12.95 22.73
N ARG A 84 10.26 11.73 22.50
CA ARG A 84 10.39 11.16 21.14
C ARG A 84 9.61 9.86 21.02
N THR A 85 8.80 9.75 20.00
CA THR A 85 8.15 8.49 19.64
C THR A 85 9.16 7.60 18.92
N HIS A 86 9.17 6.33 19.26
CA HIS A 86 10.02 5.31 18.63
C HIS A 86 9.23 4.30 17.82
N PHE A 87 8.00 4.04 18.25
CA PHE A 87 7.14 3.08 17.59
C PHE A 87 5.67 3.40 17.88
N THR A 88 4.82 3.24 16.89
CA THR A 88 3.36 3.27 17.01
C THR A 88 2.79 2.15 16.16
N GLY A 89 1.91 1.34 16.74
CA GLY A 89 1.28 0.22 16.03
C GLY A 89 0.01 -0.24 16.74
N ALA A 90 -0.59 -1.31 16.24
CA ALA A 90 -1.76 -1.95 16.84
C ALA A 90 -1.40 -3.32 17.41
N ILE A 91 -1.95 -3.66 18.58
CA ILE A 91 -1.75 -4.97 19.21
C ILE A 91 -2.35 -6.04 18.30
N ASP A 92 -1.51 -6.96 17.86
CA ASP A 92 -1.89 -8.10 17.01
C ASP A 92 -2.26 -9.31 17.87
N SER A 93 -1.41 -9.63 18.84
CA SER A 93 -1.62 -10.77 19.71
C SER A 93 -1.03 -10.54 21.10
N ILE A 94 -1.59 -11.20 22.08
CA ILE A 94 -1.11 -11.25 23.45
C ILE A 94 -0.97 -12.73 23.81
N LEU A 95 0.24 -13.14 24.18
CA LEU A 95 0.60 -14.52 24.49
C LEU A 95 1.00 -14.62 25.97
N PRO A 96 0.07 -14.84 26.88
CA PRO A 96 0.39 -15.00 28.30
C PRO A 96 1.04 -16.34 28.54
N THR A 97 2.12 -16.33 29.29
CA THR A 97 2.74 -17.55 29.86
C THR A 97 2.16 -17.76 31.24
N THR A 98 1.25 -18.70 31.38
CA THR A 98 0.78 -19.15 32.69
C THR A 98 1.79 -20.13 33.27
N GLY A 99 2.88 -19.62 33.81
CA GLY A 99 3.85 -20.45 34.51
C GLY A 99 3.31 -20.82 35.90
N GLN A 100 3.09 -22.10 36.15
CA GLN A 100 3.40 -22.57 37.51
C GLN A 100 4.81 -22.05 37.80
N VAL A 101 5.02 -21.47 38.98
CA VAL A 101 6.35 -21.16 39.47
C VAL A 101 7.14 -22.47 39.37
N THR A 102 7.77 -22.70 38.23
CA THR A 102 8.67 -23.83 38.08
C THR A 102 9.82 -23.58 39.05
N ALA A 103 10.50 -24.63 39.47
CA ALA A 103 11.62 -24.53 40.41
C ALA A 103 12.69 -23.50 40.01
N ASN A 104 12.61 -22.94 38.82
CA ASN A 104 13.48 -21.88 38.26
C ASN A 104 12.88 -20.45 38.33
N GLY A 105 11.71 -20.26 38.97
CA GLY A 105 11.24 -18.93 39.41
C GLY A 105 10.91 -17.88 38.36
N HIS A 106 10.51 -18.28 37.16
CA HIS A 106 10.04 -17.28 36.18
C HIS A 106 8.63 -16.79 36.56
N PRO A 107 8.46 -15.48 36.77
CA PRO A 107 7.15 -14.91 37.05
C PRO A 107 6.21 -15.04 35.84
N PRO A 108 4.89 -15.03 36.05
CA PRO A 108 3.94 -14.96 34.95
C PRO A 108 4.23 -13.75 34.04
N GLN A 109 4.27 -13.96 32.75
CA GLN A 109 4.59 -12.95 31.74
C GLN A 109 3.56 -12.97 30.62
N ALA A 110 3.46 -11.89 29.88
CA ALA A 110 2.72 -11.82 28.64
C ALA A 110 3.57 -11.17 27.54
N ASP A 111 3.66 -11.82 26.40
CA ASP A 111 4.30 -11.28 25.21
C ASP A 111 3.23 -10.54 24.42
N ILE A 112 3.35 -9.23 24.33
CA ILE A 112 2.47 -8.36 23.55
C ILE A 112 3.14 -8.10 22.20
N ILE A 113 2.53 -8.59 21.12
CA ILE A 113 3.01 -8.40 19.76
C ILE A 113 2.21 -7.27 19.11
N VAL A 114 2.92 -6.27 18.62
CA VAL A 114 2.36 -5.07 17.99
C VAL A 114 2.85 -4.96 16.57
N LEU A 115 1.96 -4.69 15.63
CA LEU A 115 2.28 -4.53 14.22
C LEU A 115 1.99 -3.11 13.74
N GLY A 116 2.80 -2.64 12.80
CA GLY A 116 2.62 -1.36 12.13
C GLY A 116 1.46 -1.32 11.14
N ARG A 117 1.26 -0.18 10.52
CA ARG A 117 0.14 0.08 9.59
C ARG A 117 0.24 -0.64 8.26
N GLU A 118 1.41 -1.12 7.88
CA GLU A 118 1.62 -1.93 6.68
C GLU A 118 0.68 -3.14 6.64
N ARG A 119 0.32 -3.68 7.81
CA ARG A 119 -0.67 -4.75 7.93
C ARG A 119 -2.04 -4.35 7.38
N GLU A 120 -2.49 -3.13 7.64
CA GLU A 120 -3.79 -2.65 7.17
C GLU A 120 -3.82 -2.56 5.64
N LEU A 121 -2.73 -2.12 5.02
CA LEU A 121 -2.55 -2.13 3.56
C LEU A 121 -2.59 -3.54 2.95
N ALA A 122 -1.98 -4.51 3.63
CA ALA A 122 -1.92 -5.89 3.16
C ALA A 122 -3.27 -6.62 3.24
N GLN A 123 -4.18 -6.15 4.08
CA GLN A 123 -5.48 -6.80 4.32
C GLN A 123 -6.62 -6.23 3.48
N GLN A 124 -6.47 -5.05 2.88
CA GLN A 124 -7.54 -4.37 2.17
C GLN A 124 -7.31 -4.35 0.67
N THR A 125 -8.37 -4.61 -0.06
CA THR A 125 -8.41 -4.46 -1.52
C THR A 125 -8.87 -3.06 -1.88
N VAL A 126 -8.28 -2.48 -2.91
CA VAL A 126 -8.62 -1.14 -3.39
C VAL A 126 -9.05 -1.19 -4.85
N SER A 127 -10.01 -0.34 -5.19
CA SER A 127 -10.42 -0.09 -6.57
C SER A 127 -10.02 1.31 -6.95
N LEU A 128 -9.14 1.43 -7.92
CA LEU A 128 -8.72 2.72 -8.45
C LEU A 128 -9.54 3.03 -9.71
N PRO A 129 -10.16 4.21 -9.80
CA PRO A 129 -10.78 4.64 -11.05
C PRO A 129 -9.74 4.75 -12.14
N LEU A 130 -10.15 4.62 -13.38
CA LEU A 130 -9.25 4.88 -14.49
C LEU A 130 -8.81 6.33 -14.46
N GLN A 131 -7.52 6.54 -14.60
CA GLN A 131 -6.88 7.84 -14.61
C GLN A 131 -5.83 7.89 -15.72
N THR A 132 -5.58 9.09 -16.21
CA THR A 132 -4.58 9.37 -17.22
C THR A 132 -3.58 10.40 -16.70
N ASP A 133 -2.32 10.24 -17.06
CA ASP A 133 -1.23 11.18 -16.75
C ASP A 133 -1.09 11.50 -15.26
N VAL A 134 -1.16 10.47 -14.43
CA VAL A 134 -1.09 10.59 -12.96
C VAL A 134 0.33 10.33 -12.47
N ARG A 135 0.82 11.18 -11.57
CA ARG A 135 2.12 10.99 -10.93
C ARG A 135 2.05 10.01 -9.77
N ALA A 136 3.21 9.43 -9.44
CA ALA A 136 3.35 8.44 -8.36
C ALA A 136 2.79 8.93 -7.02
N ASP A 137 3.11 10.17 -6.60
CA ASP A 137 2.63 10.76 -5.35
C ASP A 137 1.11 10.85 -5.29
N THR A 138 0.49 11.32 -6.36
CA THR A 138 -0.97 11.44 -6.46
C THR A 138 -1.65 10.08 -6.37
N LEU A 139 -1.08 9.09 -7.04
CA LEU A 139 -1.61 7.73 -7.02
C LEU A 139 -1.44 7.06 -5.65
N ILE A 140 -0.28 7.23 -5.01
CA ILE A 140 -0.04 6.76 -3.64
C ILE A 140 -1.07 7.39 -2.69
N GLN A 141 -1.31 8.70 -2.77
CA GLN A 141 -2.32 9.36 -1.95
C GLN A 141 -3.72 8.76 -2.15
N GLN A 142 -4.12 8.50 -3.38
CA GLN A 142 -5.42 7.89 -3.67
C GLN A 142 -5.55 6.46 -3.15
N ILE A 143 -4.48 5.67 -3.23
CA ILE A 143 -4.46 4.34 -2.63
C ILE A 143 -4.66 4.45 -1.12
N LEU A 144 -3.94 5.36 -0.46
CA LEU A 144 -4.04 5.59 0.98
C LEU A 144 -5.44 6.09 1.40
N ASP A 145 -6.04 6.97 0.60
CA ASP A 145 -7.39 7.51 0.83
C ASP A 145 -8.50 6.45 0.64
N SER A 146 -8.24 5.42 -0.16
CA SER A 146 -9.18 4.32 -0.39
C SER A 146 -9.14 3.24 0.69
N VAL A 147 -8.13 3.25 1.56
CA VAL A 147 -7.98 2.32 2.67
C VAL A 147 -8.80 2.77 3.88
N SER A 148 -9.56 1.86 4.47
CA SER A 148 -10.25 2.11 5.73
C SER A 148 -9.28 1.92 6.89
N TRP A 149 -8.71 3.01 7.34
CA TRP A 149 -7.78 3.01 8.47
C TRP A 149 -8.52 2.81 9.78
N ARG A 150 -8.04 1.90 10.60
CA ARG A 150 -8.66 1.64 11.90
C ARG A 150 -8.55 2.84 12.83
N TYR A 151 -7.47 3.60 12.71
CA TYR A 151 -7.21 4.81 13.48
C TYR A 151 -6.75 5.92 12.55
N ALA A 152 -7.58 6.93 12.37
CA ALA A 152 -7.23 8.13 11.63
C ALA A 152 -7.03 9.31 12.62
N VAL A 153 -6.12 10.19 12.30
CA VAL A 153 -5.91 11.44 13.06
C VAL A 153 -6.56 12.57 12.29
N LEU A 154 -7.56 13.22 12.89
CA LEU A 154 -8.15 14.46 12.40
C LEU A 154 -7.87 15.55 13.44
N ASP A 155 -7.24 16.64 13.02
CA ASP A 155 -6.93 17.79 13.87
C ASP A 155 -6.26 17.44 15.22
N GLY A 156 -5.32 16.47 15.19
CA GLY A 156 -4.63 16.00 16.39
C GLY A 156 -5.45 15.07 17.28
N ARG A 157 -6.64 14.65 16.85
CA ARG A 157 -7.48 13.67 17.53
C ARG A 157 -7.58 12.40 16.70
N CYS A 158 -7.39 11.27 17.34
CA CYS A 158 -7.65 9.96 16.72
C CYS A 158 -9.17 9.71 16.71
N ILE A 159 -9.72 9.39 15.55
CA ILE A 159 -11.12 9.03 15.41
C ILE A 159 -11.20 7.55 15.03
N ILE A 160 -11.93 6.78 15.81
CA ILE A 160 -12.20 5.38 15.50
C ILE A 160 -13.34 5.32 14.50
N GLY A 161 -13.12 4.57 13.42
CA GLY A 161 -14.22 4.13 12.56
C GLY A 161 -15.09 3.14 13.33
N ARG A 162 -16.14 3.61 13.96
CA ARG A 162 -17.14 2.75 14.55
C ARG A 162 -18.18 2.44 13.47
N ASP A 163 -18.32 1.16 13.13
CA ASP A 163 -19.48 0.67 12.40
C ASP A 163 -20.75 0.93 13.23
N SER A 164 -21.28 2.13 13.16
CA SER A 164 -22.62 2.41 13.66
C SER A 164 -23.61 2.08 12.55
N ILE A 165 -24.13 0.86 12.60
CA ILE A 165 -25.32 0.46 11.87
C ILE A 165 -26.43 1.45 12.23
N GLY A 166 -26.74 2.38 11.33
CA GLY A 166 -28.02 3.08 11.35
C GLY A 166 -28.02 4.59 11.56
N SER A 167 -26.99 5.34 11.25
CA SER A 167 -27.10 6.81 11.17
C SER A 167 -26.49 7.34 9.87
N SER A 168 -27.21 8.26 9.24
CA SER A 168 -26.86 8.95 7.99
C SER A 168 -25.76 10.02 8.19
N ASP A 169 -24.93 9.86 9.17
CA ASP A 169 -23.87 10.80 9.47
C ASP A 169 -22.72 10.54 8.50
N ILE A 170 -22.37 11.59 7.78
CA ILE A 170 -21.21 11.66 6.90
C ILE A 170 -19.98 11.44 7.79
N PHE A 171 -19.44 10.20 7.76
CA PHE A 171 -18.15 9.95 8.41
C PHE A 171 -17.10 10.78 7.69
N PRO A 172 -16.31 11.60 8.40
CA PRO A 172 -15.17 12.23 7.79
C PRO A 172 -14.27 11.11 7.25
N THR A 173 -13.85 11.26 6.01
CA THR A 173 -12.90 10.36 5.37
C THR A 173 -11.71 10.21 6.32
N GLN A 174 -11.43 9.01 6.77
CA GLN A 174 -10.33 8.75 7.70
C GLN A 174 -9.03 9.01 6.95
N VAL A 175 -8.36 10.10 7.27
CA VAL A 175 -7.12 10.50 6.60
C VAL A 175 -5.95 10.18 7.52
N ILE A 176 -4.96 9.46 7.01
CA ILE A 176 -3.68 9.34 7.71
C ILE A 176 -2.81 10.54 7.37
N SER A 177 -1.90 10.89 8.27
CA SER A 177 -0.88 11.88 7.97
C SER A 177 0.08 11.33 6.92
N THR A 178 0.36 12.12 5.89
CA THR A 178 1.22 11.74 4.77
C THR A 178 2.30 12.80 4.53
N GLN A 179 3.50 12.35 4.17
CA GLN A 179 4.59 13.18 3.68
C GLN A 179 5.09 12.55 2.40
N LEU A 180 4.60 13.04 1.27
CA LEU A 180 4.87 12.46 -0.04
C LEU A 180 5.69 13.44 -0.87
N ASP A 181 6.86 13.00 -1.34
CA ASP A 181 7.61 13.73 -2.34
C ASP A 181 6.84 13.75 -3.66
N THR A 182 7.03 14.78 -4.44
CA THR A 182 6.49 14.83 -5.80
C THR A 182 7.11 13.72 -6.66
N GLY A 183 6.29 12.79 -7.16
CA GLY A 183 6.72 11.70 -8.02
C GLY A 183 7.39 12.18 -9.31
N LYS A 184 8.34 11.42 -9.81
CA LYS A 184 9.03 11.69 -11.10
C LYS A 184 8.37 10.96 -12.25
N SER A 185 7.94 9.71 -12.00
CA SER A 185 7.20 8.93 -12.99
C SER A 185 5.77 9.45 -13.19
N VAL A 186 5.35 9.49 -14.43
CA VAL A 186 3.98 9.80 -14.86
C VAL A 186 3.38 8.55 -15.48
N PHE A 187 2.30 8.07 -14.91
CA PHE A 187 1.58 6.89 -15.42
C PHE A 187 0.50 7.34 -16.41
N PRO A 188 0.64 7.07 -17.72
CA PRO A 188 -0.31 7.55 -18.72
C PRO A 188 -1.69 6.90 -18.56
N TYR A 189 -1.76 5.64 -18.10
CA TYR A 189 -3.03 4.94 -17.89
C TYR A 189 -2.92 4.03 -16.67
N ILE A 190 -3.73 4.28 -15.65
CA ILE A 190 -3.75 3.49 -14.45
C ILE A 190 -5.17 3.35 -13.89
N GLY A 191 -5.43 2.21 -13.29
CA GLY A 191 -6.67 1.88 -12.63
C GLY A 191 -6.92 0.38 -12.62
N GLY A 192 -7.89 -0.07 -11.87
CA GLY A 192 -8.29 -1.46 -11.78
C GLY A 192 -9.39 -1.70 -10.77
N VAL A 193 -10.08 -2.81 -10.92
CA VAL A 193 -11.17 -3.23 -10.05
C VAL A 193 -10.61 -3.87 -8.78
N ALA A 194 -11.29 -3.69 -7.66
CA ALA A 194 -10.96 -4.39 -6.43
C ALA A 194 -11.21 -5.90 -6.59
N ASP A 195 -10.15 -6.67 -6.58
CA ASP A 195 -10.16 -8.12 -6.47
C ASP A 195 -9.08 -8.58 -5.47
N GLU A 196 -8.97 -9.89 -5.23
CA GLU A 196 -8.00 -10.41 -4.28
C GLU A 196 -6.53 -10.12 -4.67
N SER A 197 -6.28 -9.85 -5.95
CA SER A 197 -4.95 -9.50 -6.49
C SER A 197 -4.63 -8.01 -6.40
N ASN A 198 -5.62 -7.17 -6.06
CA ASN A 198 -5.50 -5.71 -6.02
C ASN A 198 -5.51 -5.17 -4.58
N ARG A 199 -4.69 -5.74 -3.71
CA ARG A 199 -4.48 -5.21 -2.35
C ARG A 199 -3.79 -3.85 -2.41
N ALA A 200 -4.09 -3.01 -1.44
CA ALA A 200 -3.46 -1.69 -1.33
C ALA A 200 -1.92 -1.78 -1.31
N LEU A 201 -1.37 -2.77 -0.59
CA LEU A 201 0.07 -2.99 -0.52
C LEU A 201 0.66 -3.39 -1.88
N ASP A 202 -0.02 -4.25 -2.66
CA ASP A 202 0.44 -4.69 -3.98
C ASP A 202 0.43 -3.52 -4.99
N TRP A 203 -0.58 -2.65 -4.91
CA TRP A 203 -0.61 -1.42 -5.69
C TRP A 203 0.53 -0.48 -5.34
N LEU A 204 0.75 -0.24 -4.05
CA LEU A 204 1.90 0.58 -3.60
C LEU A 204 3.22 -0.02 -4.06
N GLN A 205 3.40 -1.34 -3.97
CA GLN A 205 4.60 -2.02 -4.45
C GLN A 205 4.84 -1.73 -5.94
N ARG A 206 3.82 -1.85 -6.78
CA ARG A 206 3.93 -1.59 -8.23
C ARG A 206 4.28 -0.14 -8.52
N VAL A 207 3.60 0.80 -7.86
CA VAL A 207 3.82 2.24 -8.06
C VAL A 207 5.21 2.64 -7.62
N VAL A 208 5.60 2.26 -6.40
CA VAL A 208 6.88 2.65 -5.79
C VAL A 208 8.05 1.97 -6.50
N SER A 209 7.90 0.69 -6.93
CA SER A 209 8.92 0.02 -7.74
C SER A 209 9.12 0.66 -9.11
N THR A 210 8.02 1.13 -9.75
CA THR A 210 8.13 1.82 -11.05
C THR A 210 8.72 3.23 -10.89
N GLU A 211 8.46 3.91 -9.79
CA GLU A 211 9.09 5.19 -9.45
C GLU A 211 10.56 5.02 -9.06
N ASP A 212 10.98 3.81 -8.67
CA ASP A 212 12.30 3.53 -8.04
C ASP A 212 12.52 4.38 -6.78
N GLY A 213 11.46 4.55 -6.01
CA GLY A 213 11.43 5.31 -4.77
C GLY A 213 11.33 4.42 -3.53
N TYR A 214 10.97 5.03 -2.41
CA TYR A 214 10.80 4.33 -1.13
C TYR A 214 9.50 4.73 -0.48
N PHE A 215 8.76 3.73 0.04
CA PHE A 215 7.56 3.97 0.84
C PHE A 215 7.66 3.23 2.18
N PHE A 216 7.35 3.94 3.26
CA PHE A 216 7.39 3.39 4.61
C PHE A 216 6.49 4.17 5.57
N PHE A 217 6.21 3.59 6.73
CA PHE A 217 5.62 4.33 7.84
C PHE A 217 6.72 4.75 8.81
N ASN A 218 6.66 6.00 9.25
CA ASN A 218 7.59 6.52 10.24
C ASN A 218 7.22 6.02 11.66
N ARG A 219 7.98 6.46 12.66
CA ARG A 219 7.78 6.09 14.07
C ARG A 219 6.42 6.51 14.63
N GLU A 220 5.89 7.61 14.12
CA GLU A 220 4.61 8.19 14.48
C GLU A 220 3.44 7.47 13.80
N GLY A 221 3.70 6.69 12.75
CA GLY A 221 2.73 5.99 11.94
C GLY A 221 2.20 6.81 10.76
N ASP A 222 2.93 7.87 10.35
CA ASP A 222 2.62 8.63 9.13
C ASP A 222 3.18 7.89 7.91
N ALA A 223 2.48 7.99 6.79
CA ALA A 223 2.92 7.43 5.52
C ALA A 223 3.92 8.37 4.84
N ILE A 224 5.11 7.85 4.54
CA ILE A 224 6.20 8.60 3.92
C ILE A 224 6.50 8.01 2.55
N PHE A 225 6.61 8.86 1.55
CA PHE A 225 7.08 8.48 0.23
C PHE A 225 8.24 9.38 -0.19
N TYR A 226 9.35 8.76 -0.52
CA TYR A 226 10.52 9.40 -1.10
C TYR A 226 10.66 9.00 -2.56
N ASN A 227 10.75 9.99 -3.46
CA ASN A 227 11.02 9.73 -4.87
C ASN A 227 12.47 9.27 -5.07
N ARG A 228 12.79 8.75 -6.26
CA ARG A 228 14.13 8.25 -6.64
C ARG A 228 15.28 9.25 -6.42
N HIS A 229 15.00 10.55 -6.38
CA HIS A 229 16.02 11.59 -6.20
C HIS A 229 16.12 12.12 -4.77
N HIS A 230 15.27 11.68 -3.84
CA HIS A 230 15.23 12.20 -2.47
C HIS A 230 16.59 12.12 -1.79
N LEU A 231 17.23 10.96 -1.84
CA LEU A 231 18.53 10.74 -1.18
C LEU A 231 19.68 11.49 -1.84
N LEU A 232 19.54 11.87 -3.10
CA LEU A 232 20.53 12.69 -3.81
C LEU A 232 20.44 14.16 -3.44
N THR A 233 19.24 14.65 -3.21
CA THR A 233 18.96 16.06 -2.92
C THR A 233 19.11 16.40 -1.44
N ASN A 234 18.98 15.38 -0.56
CA ASN A 234 19.12 15.54 0.89
C ASN A 234 20.56 15.18 1.32
N ASP A 235 21.45 16.15 1.34
CA ASP A 235 22.85 16.00 1.73
C ASP A 235 23.13 16.39 3.21
N THR A 236 22.08 16.75 3.96
CA THR A 236 22.20 17.16 5.36
C THR A 236 22.55 15.96 6.25
N VAL A 237 23.65 16.04 6.97
CA VAL A 237 24.03 15.05 7.98
C VAL A 237 23.22 15.27 9.26
N GLN A 238 22.46 14.26 9.67
CA GLN A 238 21.60 14.33 10.87
C GLN A 238 22.33 13.86 12.14
N ALA A 239 23.39 13.07 12.01
CA ALA A 239 24.22 12.67 13.14
C ALA A 239 25.63 12.31 12.69
N THR A 240 26.56 12.42 13.63
CA THR A 240 27.92 11.92 13.53
C THR A 240 28.16 10.93 14.68
N PHE A 241 28.69 9.76 14.36
CA PHE A 241 29.13 8.76 15.32
C PHE A 241 30.65 8.66 15.26
N ASP A 242 31.27 8.76 16.43
CA ASP A 242 32.71 8.69 16.60
C ASP A 242 33.16 7.24 16.90
N ASP A 243 34.42 7.09 17.29
CA ASP A 243 35.07 5.79 17.59
C ASP A 243 34.47 5.02 18.80
N ASP A 244 33.48 5.61 19.50
CA ASP A 244 32.82 5.01 20.68
C ASP A 244 31.65 4.07 20.28
N MET A 245 31.51 3.75 18.99
CA MET A 245 30.54 2.75 18.54
C MET A 245 30.89 1.38 19.11
N THR A 246 29.87 0.64 19.54
CA THR A 246 30.08 -0.68 20.13
C THR A 246 30.51 -1.70 19.07
N GLU A 247 29.98 -1.57 17.86
CA GLU A 247 30.31 -2.43 16.73
C GLU A 247 29.95 -1.76 15.40
N LEU A 248 30.86 -1.83 14.44
CA LEU A 248 30.63 -1.43 13.06
C LEU A 248 31.00 -2.58 12.12
N ILE A 249 30.02 -3.08 11.39
CA ILE A 249 30.25 -4.09 10.34
C ILE A 249 29.98 -3.41 9.00
N TYR A 250 31.02 -3.35 8.17
CA TYR A 250 30.92 -2.83 6.81
C TYR A 250 31.54 -3.82 5.81
N ASP A 251 31.07 -3.74 4.59
CA ASP A 251 31.48 -4.62 3.50
C ASP A 251 31.39 -3.86 2.18
N PHE A 252 31.88 -4.46 1.12
CA PHE A 252 31.62 -3.97 -0.24
C PHE A 252 30.21 -4.37 -0.68
N GLY A 253 29.51 -3.39 -1.27
CA GLY A 253 28.19 -3.63 -1.87
C GLY A 253 28.27 -4.57 -3.06
N THR A 254 27.12 -5.13 -3.42
CA THR A 254 26.98 -5.93 -4.64
C THR A 254 27.18 -5.04 -5.86
N VAL A 255 27.97 -5.52 -6.82
CA VAL A 255 28.11 -4.87 -8.13
C VAL A 255 26.98 -5.35 -9.01
N TYR A 256 26.34 -4.43 -9.77
CA TYR A 256 25.45 -4.74 -10.88
C TYR A 256 25.91 -3.95 -12.09
N ASN A 257 26.37 -4.66 -13.14
CA ASN A 257 27.00 -4.05 -14.31
C ASN A 257 26.41 -4.52 -15.65
N ASP A 258 25.34 -5.31 -15.59
CA ASP A 258 24.57 -5.79 -16.72
C ASP A 258 23.07 -5.70 -16.34
N LEU A 259 22.45 -4.59 -16.70
CA LEU A 259 21.09 -4.28 -16.28
C LEU A 259 20.12 -4.52 -17.42
N SER A 260 18.96 -5.11 -17.10
CA SER A 260 17.82 -5.23 -18.01
C SER A 260 16.55 -4.71 -17.36
N LEU A 261 15.74 -3.96 -18.11
CA LEU A 261 14.45 -3.43 -17.69
C LEU A 261 13.39 -3.78 -18.71
N THR A 262 12.33 -4.43 -18.25
CA THR A 262 11.15 -4.75 -19.08
C THR A 262 10.02 -3.80 -18.73
N LEU A 263 9.47 -3.12 -19.74
CA LEU A 263 8.32 -2.23 -19.64
C LEU A 263 7.20 -2.71 -20.58
N TYR A 264 5.98 -2.26 -20.30
CA TYR A 264 4.76 -2.70 -21.00
C TYR A 264 4.01 -1.48 -21.56
N PRO A 265 4.44 -0.96 -22.73
CA PRO A 265 3.81 0.20 -23.33
C PRO A 265 2.33 -0.06 -23.63
N ARG A 266 1.50 0.95 -23.41
CA ARG A 266 0.07 0.91 -23.69
C ARG A 266 -0.31 2.10 -24.54
N ARG A 267 -1.29 1.92 -25.42
CA ARG A 267 -1.82 2.98 -26.29
C ARG A 267 -3.33 2.88 -26.39
N LEU A 268 -3.97 3.99 -26.71
CA LEU A 268 -5.39 3.99 -27.03
C LEU A 268 -5.61 3.36 -28.41
N GLY A 269 -6.63 2.53 -28.51
CA GLY A 269 -7.14 2.01 -29.76
C GLY A 269 -8.08 2.98 -30.47
N ALA A 270 -8.88 2.47 -31.39
CA ALA A 270 -9.85 3.30 -32.09
C ALA A 270 -11.01 3.68 -31.17
N ASP A 271 -11.46 4.92 -31.27
CA ASP A 271 -12.63 5.42 -30.55
C ASP A 271 -13.88 4.64 -30.95
N ASN A 272 -14.84 4.57 -30.04
CA ASN A 272 -16.15 3.95 -30.27
C ASN A 272 -16.09 2.46 -30.68
N THR A 273 -15.04 1.75 -30.25
CA THR A 273 -14.88 0.31 -30.47
C THR A 273 -15.88 -0.46 -29.59
N ILE A 274 -16.42 -1.59 -30.09
CA ILE A 274 -17.25 -2.49 -29.30
C ILE A 274 -16.36 -3.20 -28.28
N LEU A 275 -16.61 -2.94 -27.01
CA LEU A 275 -15.89 -3.54 -25.90
C LEU A 275 -16.56 -4.82 -25.39
N TRP A 276 -17.86 -4.88 -25.54
CA TRP A 276 -18.67 -6.03 -25.17
C TRP A 276 -20.00 -6.02 -25.92
N SER A 277 -20.51 -7.19 -26.23
CA SER A 277 -21.85 -7.36 -26.81
C SER A 277 -22.55 -8.57 -26.23
N LEU A 278 -23.89 -8.51 -26.19
CA LEU A 278 -24.71 -9.63 -25.71
C LEU A 278 -24.71 -10.75 -26.75
N ASN A 279 -24.28 -11.93 -26.34
CA ASN A 279 -24.12 -13.08 -27.23
C ASN A 279 -25.43 -13.89 -27.43
N ALA A 280 -26.40 -13.74 -26.54
CA ALA A 280 -27.66 -14.46 -26.58
C ALA A 280 -28.81 -13.63 -25.96
N PRO A 281 -30.06 -13.80 -26.41
CA PRO A 281 -31.19 -13.07 -25.84
C PRO A 281 -31.35 -13.27 -24.32
N LEU A 282 -31.36 -12.17 -23.57
CA LEU A 282 -31.58 -12.15 -22.14
C LEU A 282 -33.04 -11.96 -21.79
N ALA A 283 -33.64 -12.92 -21.11
CA ALA A 283 -35.01 -12.83 -20.66
C ALA A 283 -35.12 -12.02 -19.35
N ILE A 284 -36.01 -11.03 -19.31
CA ILE A 284 -36.28 -10.19 -18.15
C ILE A 284 -37.77 -10.24 -17.82
N ASP A 285 -38.09 -10.72 -16.64
CA ASP A 285 -39.46 -10.85 -16.20
C ASP A 285 -40.14 -9.46 -16.00
N ARG A 286 -41.45 -9.43 -15.96
CA ARG A 286 -42.25 -8.20 -15.77
C ARG A 286 -41.80 -7.48 -14.50
N ASP A 287 -41.74 -6.15 -14.54
CA ASP A 287 -41.40 -5.29 -13.40
C ASP A 287 -40.16 -5.71 -12.61
N SER A 288 -39.18 -6.35 -13.30
CA SER A 288 -37.96 -6.85 -12.68
C SER A 288 -36.70 -6.21 -13.29
N PHE A 289 -35.59 -6.46 -12.66
CA PHE A 289 -34.28 -6.06 -13.18
C PHE A 289 -33.28 -7.21 -13.13
N VAL A 290 -32.25 -7.14 -13.97
CA VAL A 290 -31.12 -8.04 -13.98
C VAL A 290 -29.84 -7.19 -13.91
N THR A 291 -28.89 -7.61 -13.09
CA THR A 291 -27.56 -6.97 -13.03
C THR A 291 -26.57 -7.85 -13.77
N LEU A 292 -25.84 -7.28 -14.72
CA LEU A 292 -24.76 -7.91 -15.46
C LEU A 292 -23.45 -7.23 -15.10
N ARG A 293 -22.43 -8.03 -14.83
CA ARG A 293 -21.04 -7.58 -14.82
C ARG A 293 -20.40 -8.04 -16.13
N VAL A 294 -19.87 -7.11 -16.92
CA VAL A 294 -19.39 -7.33 -18.28
C VAL A 294 -17.96 -6.88 -18.39
N ALA A 295 -17.05 -7.81 -18.69
CA ALA A 295 -15.65 -7.53 -18.93
C ALA A 295 -15.44 -7.01 -20.36
N TYR A 296 -14.50 -6.09 -20.54
CA TYR A 296 -14.17 -5.54 -21.85
C TYR A 296 -13.22 -6.45 -22.60
N ASN A 297 -13.54 -6.71 -23.85
CA ASN A 297 -12.76 -7.54 -24.76
C ASN A 297 -12.72 -6.91 -26.13
N VAL A 298 -11.60 -7.01 -26.82
CA VAL A 298 -11.44 -6.69 -28.24
C VAL A 298 -10.75 -7.89 -28.88
N ASP A 299 -11.36 -8.46 -29.91
CA ASP A 299 -10.86 -9.68 -30.59
C ASP A 299 -10.54 -10.83 -29.61
N ASP A 300 -11.43 -11.07 -28.63
CA ASP A 300 -11.30 -12.07 -27.56
C ASP A 300 -10.13 -11.84 -26.58
N ILE A 301 -9.48 -10.68 -26.65
CA ILE A 301 -8.45 -10.26 -25.70
C ILE A 301 -9.07 -9.32 -24.67
N ALA A 302 -8.89 -9.62 -23.38
CA ALA A 302 -9.30 -8.73 -22.31
C ALA A 302 -8.49 -7.41 -22.37
N VAL A 303 -9.20 -6.28 -22.35
CA VAL A 303 -8.60 -4.93 -22.45
C VAL A 303 -9.17 -4.03 -21.36
N GLY A 304 -8.39 -3.01 -20.98
CA GLY A 304 -8.95 -1.83 -20.32
C GLY A 304 -9.67 -0.92 -21.32
N ALA A 305 -10.45 0.03 -20.86
CA ALA A 305 -11.07 1.02 -21.73
C ALA A 305 -11.28 2.37 -21.06
N VAL A 306 -11.22 3.42 -21.87
CA VAL A 306 -11.60 4.80 -21.52
C VAL A 306 -12.84 5.20 -22.30
N ASP A 307 -13.48 6.29 -21.87
CA ASP A 307 -14.62 6.90 -22.57
C ASP A 307 -15.74 5.89 -22.89
N VAL A 308 -16.00 4.99 -21.91
CA VAL A 308 -17.04 3.98 -22.07
C VAL A 308 -18.40 4.66 -22.15
N VAL A 309 -19.03 4.57 -23.30
CA VAL A 309 -20.33 5.17 -23.56
C VAL A 309 -21.41 4.29 -22.98
N THR A 310 -22.32 4.89 -22.21
CA THR A 310 -23.50 4.18 -21.70
C THR A 310 -24.40 3.79 -22.89
N PRO A 311 -24.95 2.58 -22.89
CA PRO A 311 -25.62 1.98 -24.07
C PRO A 311 -27.03 2.52 -24.33
N ILE A 312 -27.29 3.83 -24.17
CA ILE A 312 -28.63 4.41 -24.28
C ILE A 312 -29.24 4.20 -25.68
N ALA A 313 -28.42 4.05 -26.71
CA ALA A 313 -28.88 3.93 -28.11
C ALA A 313 -28.57 2.57 -28.77
N GLU A 314 -27.91 1.64 -28.09
CA GLU A 314 -27.40 0.39 -28.70
C GLU A 314 -27.96 -0.85 -28.02
N TYR A 315 -29.26 -0.88 -27.78
CA TYR A 315 -29.93 -2.09 -27.33
C TYR A 315 -31.31 -2.22 -28.00
N SER A 316 -31.70 -3.48 -28.19
CA SER A 316 -33.01 -3.83 -28.76
C SER A 316 -33.69 -4.90 -27.89
N ALA A 317 -34.99 -4.74 -27.68
CA ALA A 317 -35.75 -5.69 -26.88
C ALA A 317 -37.08 -6.01 -27.56
N PHE A 318 -37.46 -7.28 -27.51
CA PHE A 318 -38.71 -7.79 -28.15
C PHE A 318 -39.51 -8.68 -27.20
N SER A 319 -40.77 -8.93 -27.54
CA SER A 319 -41.63 -9.84 -26.81
C SER A 319 -41.27 -11.32 -26.99
N HIS A 320 -40.40 -11.66 -27.95
CA HIS A 320 -39.94 -13.02 -28.24
C HIS A 320 -38.45 -13.04 -28.56
N PRO A 321 -37.71 -14.08 -28.18
CA PRO A 321 -36.23 -14.10 -28.31
C PRO A 321 -35.74 -14.21 -29.76
N THR A 322 -36.53 -14.78 -30.67
CA THR A 322 -36.13 -15.04 -32.07
C THR A 322 -37.04 -14.35 -33.10
N ILE A 323 -38.22 -13.88 -32.70
CA ILE A 323 -39.17 -13.20 -33.58
C ILE A 323 -39.07 -11.71 -33.29
N LEU A 324 -38.36 -10.98 -34.13
CA LEU A 324 -38.12 -9.54 -34.00
C LEU A 324 -39.35 -8.68 -34.42
N THR A 325 -40.53 -9.15 -34.07
CA THR A 325 -41.78 -8.39 -34.19
C THR A 325 -42.24 -7.95 -32.81
N ASN A 326 -42.91 -6.82 -32.74
CA ASN A 326 -43.39 -6.25 -31.48
C ASN A 326 -42.19 -5.73 -30.60
N ASP A 327 -41.60 -4.66 -31.07
CA ASP A 327 -40.55 -3.93 -30.40
C ASP A 327 -40.98 -3.45 -29.01
N GLN A 328 -40.23 -3.80 -27.99
CA GLN A 328 -40.41 -3.46 -26.59
C GLN A 328 -39.22 -2.66 -26.03
N THR A 329 -38.33 -2.16 -26.88
CA THR A 329 -37.13 -1.42 -26.48
C THR A 329 -37.44 -0.21 -25.59
N TYR A 330 -38.59 0.45 -25.82
CA TYR A 330 -39.08 1.58 -25.03
C TYR A 330 -39.35 1.21 -23.56
N ALA A 331 -39.62 -0.05 -23.28
CA ALA A 331 -39.95 -0.56 -21.93
C ALA A 331 -38.71 -1.05 -21.16
N VAL A 332 -37.55 -1.03 -21.78
CA VAL A 332 -36.27 -1.39 -21.14
C VAL A 332 -35.51 -0.15 -20.79
N ARG A 333 -34.93 -0.14 -19.61
CA ARG A 333 -33.99 0.87 -19.17
C ARG A 333 -32.66 0.21 -18.81
N VAL A 334 -31.58 0.59 -19.51
CA VAL A 334 -30.23 0.18 -19.19
C VAL A 334 -29.53 1.30 -18.42
N ILE A 335 -28.97 0.97 -17.26
CA ILE A 335 -28.27 1.91 -16.39
C ILE A 335 -26.90 1.33 -16.11
N ALA A 336 -25.85 2.07 -16.44
CA ALA A 336 -24.51 1.74 -15.96
C ALA A 336 -24.40 2.17 -14.49
N ARG A 337 -24.31 1.19 -13.60
CA ARG A 337 -24.16 1.41 -12.16
C ARG A 337 -22.73 1.73 -11.78
N GLN A 338 -21.80 1.10 -12.47
CA GLN A 338 -20.39 1.28 -12.27
C GLN A 338 -19.66 1.04 -13.60
N ILE A 339 -18.73 1.90 -13.94
CA ILE A 339 -17.83 1.77 -15.08
C ILE A 339 -16.42 1.76 -14.51
N ASN A 340 -15.74 0.65 -14.68
CA ASN A 340 -14.36 0.46 -14.26
C ASN A 340 -13.44 0.45 -15.49
N VAL A 341 -12.16 0.24 -15.24
CA VAL A 341 -11.14 0.19 -16.31
C VAL A 341 -11.32 -1.00 -17.23
N ASP A 342 -11.68 -2.16 -16.69
CA ASP A 342 -11.69 -3.46 -17.35
C ASP A 342 -13.08 -4.11 -17.40
N ASP A 343 -14.06 -3.53 -16.70
CA ASP A 343 -15.43 -4.02 -16.70
C ASP A 343 -16.47 -2.92 -16.45
N ALA A 344 -17.74 -3.25 -16.64
CA ALA A 344 -18.86 -2.43 -16.20
C ALA A 344 -19.94 -3.26 -15.51
N VAL A 345 -20.64 -2.64 -14.57
CA VAL A 345 -21.84 -3.18 -13.94
C VAL A 345 -23.06 -2.49 -14.50
N LEU A 346 -23.88 -3.26 -15.21
CA LEU A 346 -25.11 -2.80 -15.86
C LEU A 346 -26.32 -3.31 -15.12
N GLU A 347 -27.26 -2.42 -14.81
CA GLU A 347 -28.60 -2.78 -14.37
C GLU A 347 -29.56 -2.60 -15.53
N ILE A 348 -30.25 -3.68 -15.92
CA ILE A 348 -31.19 -3.71 -17.01
C ILE A 348 -32.58 -3.93 -16.41
N ARG A 349 -33.45 -2.97 -16.52
CA ARG A 349 -34.77 -2.98 -15.91
C ARG A 349 -35.87 -3.08 -16.97
N ASN A 350 -36.78 -4.04 -16.80
CA ASN A 350 -37.98 -4.14 -17.55
C ASN A 350 -39.13 -3.36 -16.83
N GLN A 351 -39.63 -2.31 -17.43
CA GLN A 351 -40.70 -1.46 -16.90
C GLN A 351 -42.10 -1.85 -17.44
N SER A 352 -42.18 -2.97 -18.18
CA SER A 352 -43.42 -3.47 -18.71
C SER A 352 -44.08 -4.50 -17.80
N ASN A 353 -45.38 -4.72 -18.00
CA ASN A 353 -46.14 -5.75 -17.31
C ASN A 353 -46.00 -7.16 -17.94
N ARG A 354 -45.04 -7.35 -18.84
CA ARG A 354 -44.80 -8.58 -19.60
C ARG A 354 -43.33 -8.99 -19.51
N LYS A 355 -43.06 -10.27 -19.73
CA LYS A 355 -41.73 -10.77 -19.98
C LYS A 355 -41.21 -10.26 -21.32
N ILE A 356 -40.02 -9.75 -21.37
CA ILE A 356 -39.35 -9.28 -22.59
C ILE A 356 -37.97 -9.94 -22.73
N TYR A 357 -37.46 -9.87 -23.94
CA TYR A 357 -36.15 -10.41 -24.27
C TYR A 357 -35.27 -9.29 -24.84
N LEU A 358 -34.19 -8.99 -24.14
CA LEU A 358 -33.16 -8.12 -24.69
C LEU A 358 -32.37 -8.95 -25.67
N THR A 359 -32.43 -8.60 -26.94
CA THR A 359 -31.79 -9.36 -28.04
C THR A 359 -30.45 -8.77 -28.47
N GLU A 360 -30.27 -7.49 -28.27
CA GLU A 360 -29.06 -6.77 -28.57
C GLU A 360 -28.72 -5.84 -27.39
N LEU A 361 -27.46 -5.81 -27.03
CA LEU A 361 -26.88 -4.82 -26.13
C LEU A 361 -25.38 -4.79 -26.39
N ALA A 362 -24.84 -3.62 -26.65
CA ALA A 362 -23.41 -3.42 -26.82
C ALA A 362 -22.88 -2.26 -25.98
N LEU A 363 -21.69 -2.42 -25.45
CA LEU A 363 -20.90 -1.38 -24.81
C LEU A 363 -19.79 -0.96 -25.78
N ARG A 364 -19.59 0.36 -25.91
CA ARG A 364 -18.53 0.95 -26.71
C ARG A 364 -17.67 1.87 -25.87
N GLY A 365 -16.45 2.03 -26.31
CA GLY A 365 -15.46 2.93 -25.71
C GLY A 365 -14.16 2.92 -26.50
N THR A 366 -13.14 3.51 -25.96
CA THR A 366 -11.80 3.50 -26.52
C THR A 366 -10.96 2.46 -25.78
N PRO A 367 -10.59 1.32 -26.40
CA PRO A 367 -9.84 0.28 -25.72
C PRO A 367 -8.41 0.73 -25.42
N LEU A 368 -7.89 0.31 -24.29
CA LEU A 368 -6.50 0.45 -23.92
C LEU A 368 -5.76 -0.83 -24.37
N ILE A 369 -4.99 -0.72 -25.42
CA ILE A 369 -4.27 -1.83 -26.04
C ILE A 369 -2.87 -1.91 -25.41
N ALA A 370 -2.53 -3.06 -24.85
CA ALA A 370 -1.17 -3.35 -24.46
C ALA A 370 -0.35 -3.73 -25.70
N ASP A 371 0.74 -3.01 -25.92
CA ASP A 371 1.72 -3.37 -26.94
C ASP A 371 2.62 -4.49 -26.40
N GLN A 372 3.51 -5.03 -27.24
CA GLN A 372 4.46 -6.03 -26.81
C GLN A 372 5.40 -5.45 -25.75
N ALA A 373 5.74 -6.26 -24.75
CA ALA A 373 6.73 -5.90 -23.75
C ALA A 373 8.07 -5.54 -24.44
N VAL A 374 8.67 -4.45 -23.99
CA VAL A 374 9.97 -3.98 -24.46
C VAL A 374 11.01 -4.20 -23.39
N THR A 375 12.08 -4.93 -23.70
CA THR A 375 13.20 -5.11 -22.80
C THR A 375 14.38 -4.28 -23.26
N LEU A 376 14.83 -3.38 -22.42
CA LEU A 376 16.03 -2.57 -22.60
C LEU A 376 17.19 -3.22 -21.84
N ASN A 377 18.40 -3.15 -22.38
CA ASN A 377 19.60 -3.66 -21.75
C ASN A 377 20.66 -2.55 -21.76
N GLN A 378 21.35 -2.41 -20.64
CA GLN A 378 22.47 -1.50 -20.51
C GLN A 378 23.62 -2.15 -19.72
N GLN A 379 24.85 -1.98 -20.19
CA GLN A 379 26.01 -2.68 -19.65
C GLN A 379 27.18 -1.73 -19.46
N ASP A 380 27.95 -1.92 -18.39
CA ASP A 380 29.25 -1.30 -18.20
C ASP A 380 30.35 -2.31 -18.52
N SER A 381 30.91 -2.22 -19.71
CA SER A 381 31.95 -3.13 -20.19
C SER A 381 33.26 -3.00 -19.40
N TYR A 382 33.56 -1.84 -18.85
CA TYR A 382 34.77 -1.63 -18.02
C TYR A 382 34.63 -2.34 -16.69
N SER A 383 33.48 -2.16 -16.02
CA SER A 383 33.16 -2.87 -14.79
C SER A 383 33.14 -4.39 -15.00
N MET A 384 32.49 -4.85 -16.10
CA MET A 384 32.46 -6.28 -16.44
C MET A 384 33.83 -6.89 -16.68
N ALA A 385 34.73 -6.14 -17.31
CA ALA A 385 36.12 -6.61 -17.51
C ALA A 385 36.89 -6.72 -16.19
N ARG A 386 36.58 -5.87 -15.22
CA ARG A 386 37.28 -5.78 -13.93
C ARG A 386 36.75 -6.73 -12.88
N PHE A 387 35.43 -6.85 -12.77
CA PHE A 387 34.76 -7.55 -11.68
C PHE A 387 34.02 -8.83 -12.14
N GLY A 388 33.84 -9.04 -13.43
CA GLY A 388 32.98 -10.07 -13.98
C GLY A 388 31.57 -9.53 -14.26
N ARG A 389 30.73 -10.37 -14.85
CA ARG A 389 29.34 -10.04 -15.21
C ARG A 389 28.40 -10.28 -14.03
N TYR A 390 27.72 -9.24 -13.59
CA TYR A 390 26.72 -9.28 -12.53
C TYR A 390 25.38 -8.73 -13.05
N PRO A 391 24.46 -9.59 -13.48
CA PRO A 391 23.19 -9.18 -14.06
C PRO A 391 22.17 -8.80 -12.98
N ARG A 392 21.34 -7.80 -13.29
CA ARG A 392 20.12 -7.45 -12.55
C ARG A 392 19.00 -7.15 -13.52
N SER A 393 17.79 -7.62 -13.21
CA SER A 393 16.61 -7.42 -14.06
C SER A 393 15.50 -6.73 -13.29
N TYR A 394 14.86 -5.76 -13.94
CA TYR A 394 13.71 -5.03 -13.43
C TYR A 394 12.48 -5.37 -14.27
N ASP A 395 11.34 -5.58 -13.63
CA ASP A 395 10.04 -5.70 -14.27
C ASP A 395 9.17 -4.53 -13.80
N MET A 396 8.83 -3.60 -14.72
CA MET A 396 8.14 -2.36 -14.42
C MET A 396 6.80 -2.28 -15.17
N PRO A 397 5.75 -2.93 -14.65
CA PRO A 397 4.48 -3.10 -15.35
C PRO A 397 3.70 -1.81 -15.58
N LEU A 398 4.01 -0.74 -14.86
CA LEU A 398 3.34 0.56 -14.98
C LEU A 398 4.15 1.56 -15.83
N LEU A 399 5.40 1.26 -16.14
CA LEU A 399 6.25 2.12 -16.95
C LEU A 399 5.87 2.01 -18.42
N ASN A 400 5.63 3.15 -19.05
CA ASN A 400 5.20 3.23 -20.44
C ASN A 400 6.25 3.91 -21.35
N ASP A 401 7.06 4.81 -20.78
CA ASP A 401 8.03 5.61 -21.50
C ASP A 401 9.39 4.90 -21.61
N VAL A 402 9.81 4.68 -22.87
CA VAL A 402 11.10 4.04 -23.18
C VAL A 402 12.28 4.94 -22.84
N ASP A 403 12.13 6.25 -22.95
CA ASP A 403 13.23 7.17 -22.66
C ASP A 403 13.42 7.33 -21.15
N GLU A 404 12.35 7.36 -20.37
CA GLU A 404 12.42 7.28 -18.91
C GLU A 404 13.10 5.97 -18.46
N ALA A 405 12.75 4.84 -19.07
CA ALA A 405 13.39 3.55 -18.77
C ALA A 405 14.91 3.53 -19.04
N LYS A 406 15.35 4.18 -20.13
CA LYS A 406 16.79 4.33 -20.41
C LYS A 406 17.52 5.18 -19.38
N ASP A 407 16.90 6.28 -18.98
CA ASP A 407 17.48 7.18 -17.98
C ASP A 407 17.59 6.48 -16.62
N MET A 408 16.59 5.69 -16.24
CA MET A 408 16.64 4.86 -15.02
C MET A 408 17.77 3.84 -15.07
N LEU A 409 17.91 3.09 -16.17
CA LEU A 409 19.01 2.12 -16.32
C LEU A 409 20.39 2.80 -16.29
N ALA A 410 20.53 3.97 -16.93
CA ALA A 410 21.79 4.73 -16.92
C ALA A 410 22.13 5.20 -15.51
N TYR A 411 21.15 5.67 -14.76
CA TYR A 411 21.30 6.09 -13.39
C TYR A 411 21.72 4.92 -12.48
N ASP A 412 21.02 3.83 -12.51
CA ASP A 412 21.32 2.63 -11.71
C ASP A 412 22.71 2.08 -12.03
N LEU A 413 23.08 2.04 -13.33
CA LEU A 413 24.39 1.59 -13.74
C LEU A 413 25.49 2.48 -13.15
N SER A 414 25.26 3.80 -13.10
CA SER A 414 26.20 4.75 -12.49
C SER A 414 26.39 4.56 -10.98
N LEU A 415 25.37 4.04 -10.30
CA LEU A 415 25.40 3.78 -8.85
C LEU A 415 26.05 2.43 -8.51
N TRP A 416 25.74 1.39 -9.31
CA TRP A 416 26.00 0.00 -8.93
C TRP A 416 27.10 -0.67 -9.74
N SER A 417 27.64 -0.04 -10.79
CA SER A 417 28.67 -0.65 -11.63
C SER A 417 30.02 -0.81 -10.95
N GLU A 418 30.27 -0.08 -9.86
CA GLU A 418 31.48 -0.21 -9.06
C GLU A 418 31.15 -0.60 -7.60
N PRO A 419 32.03 -1.36 -6.92
CA PRO A 419 31.84 -1.69 -5.52
C PRO A 419 31.86 -0.42 -4.66
N CYS A 420 30.80 -0.18 -3.92
CA CYS A 420 30.75 0.86 -2.88
C CYS A 420 30.82 0.24 -1.49
N GLY A 421 31.34 0.99 -0.52
CA GLY A 421 31.29 0.56 0.88
C GLY A 421 29.84 0.61 1.40
N ILE A 422 29.39 -0.49 1.99
CA ILE A 422 28.07 -0.57 2.64
C ILE A 422 28.26 -0.88 4.11
N VAL A 423 27.65 -0.06 4.97
CA VAL A 423 27.53 -0.38 6.38
C VAL A 423 26.41 -1.41 6.55
N ARG A 424 26.78 -2.61 6.98
CA ARG A 424 25.82 -3.70 7.24
C ARG A 424 25.15 -3.54 8.58
N GLN A 425 25.91 -3.10 9.56
CA GLN A 425 25.45 -3.02 10.93
C GLN A 425 26.25 -1.98 11.69
N LEU A 426 25.55 -1.15 12.44
CA LEU A 426 26.10 -0.20 13.38
C LEU A 426 25.41 -0.45 14.73
N HIS A 427 26.17 -0.85 15.74
CA HIS A 427 25.73 -0.93 17.12
C HIS A 427 26.22 0.28 17.89
N THR A 428 25.32 0.93 18.57
CA THR A 428 25.61 2.04 19.45
C THR A 428 24.65 2.00 20.65
N ASP A 429 24.97 2.73 21.68
CA ASP A 429 24.15 2.81 22.88
C ASP A 429 23.79 4.24 23.28
N THR A 430 22.82 4.38 24.17
CA THR A 430 22.38 5.67 24.68
C THR A 430 23.28 6.22 25.79
N GLN A 431 24.36 5.55 26.18
CA GLN A 431 25.30 6.06 27.17
C GLN A 431 26.29 7.03 26.52
N HIS A 432 26.72 6.69 25.29
CA HIS A 432 27.69 7.48 24.54
C HIS A 432 27.02 8.52 23.64
N HIS A 433 25.97 8.15 22.90
CA HIS A 433 25.28 9.00 21.93
C HIS A 433 23.76 9.09 22.18
N PRO A 434 23.32 9.55 23.37
CA PRO A 434 21.89 9.50 23.74
C PRO A 434 20.98 10.28 22.80
N THR A 435 21.37 11.48 22.42
CA THR A 435 20.55 12.33 21.55
C THR A 435 20.51 11.82 20.13
N GLU A 436 21.68 11.44 19.59
CA GLU A 436 21.86 10.95 18.24
C GLU A 436 21.10 9.65 18.04
N VAL A 437 21.22 8.68 18.96
CA VAL A 437 20.52 7.39 18.89
C VAL A 437 19.00 7.55 18.98
N LEU A 438 18.52 8.32 19.97
CA LEU A 438 17.09 8.51 20.17
C LEU A 438 16.41 9.30 19.03
N ALA A 439 17.15 10.19 18.38
CA ALA A 439 16.62 11.02 17.29
C ALA A 439 16.57 10.32 15.94
N ARG A 440 17.30 9.20 15.73
CA ARG A 440 17.44 8.54 14.41
C ARG A 440 16.12 8.16 13.80
N ARG A 441 16.00 8.43 12.50
CA ARG A 441 14.85 8.06 11.65
C ARG A 441 15.34 7.24 10.47
N LEU A 442 14.44 6.56 9.79
CA LEU A 442 14.75 5.89 8.53
C LEU A 442 15.24 6.92 7.50
N PHE A 443 16.25 6.55 6.73
CA PHE A 443 16.90 7.38 5.72
C PHE A 443 17.64 8.62 6.23
N ASP A 444 17.86 8.74 7.54
CA ASP A 444 18.75 9.76 8.07
C ASP A 444 20.18 9.55 7.54
N ARG A 445 20.78 10.61 7.03
CA ARG A 445 22.18 10.61 6.64
C ARG A 445 23.07 10.75 7.87
N ILE A 446 23.96 9.81 8.07
CA ILE A 446 24.89 9.79 9.19
C ILE A 446 26.33 9.81 8.70
N THR A 447 27.24 10.39 9.50
CA THR A 447 28.69 10.28 9.33
C THR A 447 29.22 9.30 10.39
N ILE A 448 30.13 8.44 9.96
CA ILE A 448 30.81 7.45 10.81
C ILE A 448 32.29 7.67 10.65
#